data_b3604072bd98bb36f2f783bece7efe4a
#
_entry.id   b3604072bd98bb36f2f783bece7efe4a
#
_cell.length_a   1.000
_cell.length_b   1.000
_cell.length_c   1.000
_cell.angle_alpha   90.00
_cell.angle_beta   90.00
_cell.angle_gamma   90.00
#
_symmetry.space_group_name_H-M   'P 1'
#
loop_
_entity.id
_entity.type
_entity.pdbx_description
1 polymer ?
#
loop_
_entity_poly.entity_id
_entity_poly.type
_entity_poly.pdbx_seq_one_letter_code
_entity_poly.pdbx_strand_id
1 'polypeptide(L)'
;MAGTGAPHAAIAGAIEPDGAPRIAVLDMLRGVAILGILFMNVNDMGGSITASESDVRHLGWTSADQIAWLVRQVLADGTARCLLEMLFGAGMLILTDRIARPGEARWGVLRRYGWRNLILWAFGMAHMFLLMWPGDILHTYAVAAMVACCFRALPARLLLTIGLAMTALNLVGGTIGIIYTQASNAKQPMLERKAAAHERLSTAETRMLADMRKAASARDQAKAERKAAIVAEDAYGRGSPAQWVRGQWAMNLQRLGPMELGSIWEAASVMLIGAALFKLGILQGRRRRRVYLGIMAVGWIGGGGLRLAAALAMMRFDGQPHIGWATYEGARILMTLGHVGAINLLAGSRLMRPFVAAGRTALTLYVVQTLLVSWLIFSPLGLGLYGRFGWAEMMILSVAVDLFLLLGANLYLRHFRMAPVEWAWRSLVERRRLPFRHVVPARHGAVLA
;
A
#
# COMPACT_ATOMS: atom_id res chain seq x y z
N MET A 1 29.03 21.57 -32.89
CA MET A 1 28.23 20.43 -33.32
C MET A 1 27.30 20.06 -32.19
N ALA A 2 26.03 20.44 -32.29
CA ALA A 2 25.00 20.25 -31.28
C ALA A 2 24.30 18.90 -31.54
N GLY A 3 24.53 17.93 -30.66
CA GLY A 3 23.80 16.66 -30.66
C GLY A 3 22.42 16.86 -30.06
N THR A 4 21.43 16.96 -30.91
CA THR A 4 19.99 16.91 -30.55
C THR A 4 19.65 15.51 -30.09
N GLY A 5 19.65 15.29 -28.76
CA GLY A 5 19.07 14.07 -28.16
C GLY A 5 17.59 14.03 -28.47
N ALA A 6 17.16 13.15 -29.35
CA ALA A 6 15.77 12.87 -29.65
C ALA A 6 15.03 12.55 -28.34
N PRO A 7 13.81 13.11 -28.12
CA PRO A 7 12.97 12.69 -27.01
C PRO A 7 12.61 11.22 -27.25
N HIS A 8 12.74 10.39 -26.18
CA HIS A 8 12.27 9.01 -26.20
C HIS A 8 10.85 8.98 -26.79
N ALA A 9 10.73 8.33 -27.96
CA ALA A 9 9.45 8.10 -28.59
C ALA A 9 8.51 7.49 -27.55
N ALA A 10 7.45 8.20 -27.24
CA ALA A 10 6.37 7.68 -26.41
C ALA A 10 5.97 6.34 -27.04
N ILE A 11 6.12 5.24 -26.30
CA ILE A 11 5.63 3.93 -26.73
C ILE A 11 4.15 4.17 -26.98
N ALA A 12 3.75 4.15 -28.27
CA ALA A 12 2.38 4.38 -28.69
C ALA A 12 1.52 3.30 -28.02
N GLY A 13 0.94 3.63 -26.89
CA GLY A 13 0.11 2.74 -26.10
C GLY A 13 -1.24 2.55 -26.80
N ALA A 14 -1.84 1.41 -26.57
CA ALA A 14 -3.21 1.13 -27.00
C ALA A 14 -4.14 2.29 -26.58
N ILE A 15 -5.02 2.69 -27.47
CA ILE A 15 -6.03 3.74 -27.24
C ILE A 15 -7.03 3.22 -26.18
N GLU A 16 -7.37 4.03 -25.18
CA GLU A 16 -8.45 3.70 -24.23
C GLU A 16 -9.80 3.59 -24.98
N PRO A 17 -10.82 2.94 -24.38
CA PRO A 17 -12.17 2.86 -24.96
C PRO A 17 -12.74 4.21 -25.39
N ASP A 18 -12.25 5.29 -24.80
CA ASP A 18 -12.72 6.67 -25.01
C ASP A 18 -11.82 7.48 -25.97
N GLY A 19 -10.91 6.83 -26.71
CA GLY A 19 -10.05 7.48 -27.70
C GLY A 19 -8.83 8.22 -27.18
N ALA A 20 -8.60 8.28 -25.85
CA ALA A 20 -7.46 9.00 -25.28
C ALA A 20 -6.16 8.17 -25.28
N PRO A 21 -4.99 8.78 -25.55
CA PRO A 21 -3.71 8.07 -25.53
C PRO A 21 -3.40 7.55 -24.14
N ARG A 22 -3.00 6.28 -24.06
CA ARG A 22 -2.67 5.59 -22.82
C ARG A 22 -1.23 5.90 -22.40
N ILE A 23 -1.02 6.15 -21.10
CA ILE A 23 0.33 6.39 -20.56
C ILE A 23 0.86 5.06 -20.02
N ALA A 24 1.59 4.33 -20.86
CA ALA A 24 2.10 2.99 -20.55
C ALA A 24 2.92 2.91 -19.26
N VAL A 25 3.69 3.97 -18.94
CA VAL A 25 4.49 4.01 -17.71
C VAL A 25 3.62 3.98 -16.45
N LEU A 26 2.45 4.63 -16.45
CA LEU A 26 1.53 4.56 -15.31
C LEU A 26 0.95 3.15 -15.12
N ASP A 27 0.70 2.43 -16.23
CA ASP A 27 0.28 1.04 -16.14
C ASP A 27 1.42 0.14 -15.65
N MET A 28 2.68 0.38 -16.08
CA MET A 28 3.84 -0.33 -15.53
C MET A 28 4.01 -0.12 -14.03
N LEU A 29 3.93 1.14 -13.58
CA LEU A 29 4.00 1.48 -12.16
C LEU A 29 2.89 0.77 -11.37
N ARG A 30 1.67 0.76 -11.89
CA ARG A 30 0.53 0.08 -11.28
C ARG A 30 0.72 -1.44 -11.26
N GLY A 31 1.26 -2.02 -12.33
CA GLY A 31 1.55 -3.45 -12.41
C GLY A 31 2.61 -3.90 -11.40
N VAL A 32 3.69 -3.14 -11.25
CA VAL A 32 4.69 -3.41 -10.21
C VAL A 32 4.09 -3.25 -8.81
N ALA A 33 3.29 -2.20 -8.59
CA ALA A 33 2.67 -1.95 -7.30
C ALA A 33 1.68 -3.05 -6.90
N ILE A 34 0.80 -3.50 -7.81
CA ILE A 34 -0.22 -4.51 -7.47
C ILE A 34 0.40 -5.88 -7.18
N LEU A 35 1.45 -6.26 -7.89
CA LEU A 35 2.20 -7.47 -7.57
C LEU A 35 2.97 -7.29 -6.26
N GLY A 36 3.61 -6.13 -6.05
CA GLY A 36 4.29 -5.81 -4.79
C GLY A 36 3.42 -5.84 -3.54
N ILE A 37 2.09 -5.68 -3.67
CA ILE A 37 1.14 -5.80 -2.56
C ILE A 37 1.16 -7.20 -1.94
N LEU A 38 1.37 -8.24 -2.72
CA LEU A 38 1.40 -9.61 -2.19
C LEU A 38 2.55 -9.81 -1.21
N PHE A 39 3.73 -9.24 -1.47
CA PHE A 39 4.86 -9.30 -0.52
C PHE A 39 4.56 -8.65 0.83
N MET A 40 3.59 -7.74 0.90
CA MET A 40 3.14 -7.15 2.16
C MET A 40 2.12 -8.04 2.86
N ASN A 41 1.21 -8.64 2.09
CA ASN A 41 0.00 -9.27 2.61
C ASN A 41 0.14 -10.78 2.84
N VAL A 42 1.11 -11.46 2.22
CA VAL A 42 1.20 -12.93 2.26
C VAL A 42 1.32 -13.49 3.67
N ASN A 43 2.11 -12.81 4.53
CA ASN A 43 2.26 -13.23 5.93
C ASN A 43 0.99 -12.99 6.76
N ASP A 44 0.22 -11.96 6.42
CA ASP A 44 -1.07 -11.67 7.06
C ASP A 44 -2.17 -12.62 6.57
N MET A 45 -2.03 -13.16 5.36
CA MET A 45 -2.90 -14.19 4.80
C MET A 45 -2.58 -15.58 5.36
N GLY A 46 -1.28 -15.86 5.57
CA GLY A 46 -0.78 -17.19 5.96
C GLY A 46 -0.49 -17.36 7.44
N GLY A 47 -0.62 -16.32 8.25
CA GLY A 47 -0.38 -16.33 9.68
C GLY A 47 -1.16 -15.26 10.43
N SER A 48 -0.87 -15.08 11.71
CA SER A 48 -1.51 -14.06 12.53
C SER A 48 -1.09 -12.65 12.09
N ILE A 49 -2.07 -11.81 11.78
CA ILE A 49 -1.87 -10.39 11.47
C ILE A 49 -1.29 -9.66 12.68
N THR A 50 -1.82 -9.93 13.87
CA THR A 50 -1.30 -9.35 15.12
C THR A 50 0.15 -9.75 15.37
N ALA A 51 0.55 -10.96 15.02
CA ALA A 51 1.95 -11.39 15.12
C ALA A 51 2.85 -10.67 14.11
N SER A 52 2.43 -10.54 12.86
CA SER A 52 3.23 -9.84 11.83
C SER A 52 3.45 -8.36 12.15
N GLU A 53 2.54 -7.74 12.91
CA GLU A 53 2.62 -6.36 13.37
C GLU A 53 3.36 -6.19 14.71
N SER A 54 3.51 -7.26 15.53
CA SER A 54 4.00 -7.13 16.91
C SER A 54 5.15 -8.06 17.29
N ASP A 55 5.11 -9.33 16.94
CA ASP A 55 6.18 -10.31 17.18
C ASP A 55 6.44 -11.15 15.92
N VAL A 56 7.21 -10.61 15.01
CA VAL A 56 7.53 -11.21 13.72
C VAL A 56 8.18 -12.60 13.83
N ARG A 57 8.72 -12.96 14.99
CA ARG A 57 9.33 -14.29 15.25
C ARG A 57 8.30 -15.41 15.32
N HIS A 58 7.04 -15.07 15.54
CA HIS A 58 5.93 -16.03 15.60
C HIS A 58 5.77 -16.84 14.31
N LEU A 59 6.09 -16.23 13.16
CA LEU A 59 6.05 -16.87 11.83
C LEU A 59 7.34 -17.64 11.47
N GLY A 60 8.25 -17.81 12.42
CA GLY A 60 9.57 -18.40 12.19
C GLY A 60 10.68 -17.35 12.18
N TRP A 61 11.87 -17.74 12.66
CA TRP A 61 13.00 -16.81 12.78
C TRP A 61 14.35 -17.49 12.54
N THR A 62 14.40 -18.38 11.54
CA THR A 62 15.68 -18.95 11.06
C THR A 62 16.53 -17.86 10.39
N SER A 63 17.80 -18.14 10.09
CA SER A 63 18.64 -17.18 9.36
C SER A 63 18.05 -16.80 8.00
N ALA A 64 17.40 -17.74 7.31
CA ALA A 64 16.71 -17.47 6.05
C ALA A 64 15.51 -16.54 6.25
N ASP A 65 14.73 -16.75 7.34
CA ASP A 65 13.59 -15.91 7.68
C ASP A 65 14.03 -14.48 8.02
N GLN A 66 15.12 -14.32 8.76
CA GLN A 66 15.69 -13.01 9.11
C GLN A 66 16.10 -12.23 7.85
N ILE A 67 16.78 -12.88 6.92
CA ILE A 67 17.17 -12.26 5.65
C ILE A 67 15.94 -11.90 4.83
N ALA A 68 14.98 -12.80 4.68
CA ALA A 68 13.75 -12.57 3.92
C ALA A 68 12.93 -11.44 4.52
N TRP A 69 12.75 -11.41 5.85
CA TRP A 69 12.08 -10.33 6.57
C TRP A 69 12.81 -9.00 6.37
N LEU A 70 14.14 -8.98 6.53
CA LEU A 70 14.95 -7.76 6.37
C LEU A 70 14.84 -7.19 4.96
N VAL A 71 14.97 -8.04 3.93
CA VAL A 71 14.85 -7.64 2.53
C VAL A 71 13.44 -7.08 2.27
N ARG A 72 12.39 -7.79 2.71
CA ARG A 72 11.00 -7.31 2.61
C ARG A 72 10.84 -5.97 3.33
N GLN A 73 11.32 -5.87 4.57
CA GLN A 73 11.17 -4.67 5.41
C GLN A 73 11.83 -3.45 4.79
N VAL A 74 13.00 -3.62 4.15
CA VAL A 74 13.72 -2.51 3.50
C VAL A 74 13.12 -2.17 2.15
N LEU A 75 12.84 -3.15 1.29
CA LEU A 75 12.50 -2.89 -0.11
C LEU A 75 11.00 -2.80 -0.38
N ALA A 76 10.19 -3.65 0.28
CA ALA A 76 8.79 -3.85 -0.12
C ALA A 76 7.77 -3.28 0.87
N ASP A 77 8.03 -3.36 2.18
CA ASP A 77 7.05 -3.02 3.20
C ASP A 77 6.49 -1.60 3.03
N GLY A 78 5.17 -1.47 2.86
CA GLY A 78 4.49 -0.20 2.64
C GLY A 78 4.75 0.48 1.29
N THR A 79 5.81 0.12 0.52
CA THR A 79 6.19 0.85 -0.70
C THR A 79 5.23 0.60 -1.86
N ALA A 80 4.75 -0.62 -2.01
CA ALA A 80 3.76 -0.97 -3.03
C ALA A 80 2.43 -0.25 -2.80
N ARG A 81 1.97 -0.20 -1.54
CA ARG A 81 0.79 0.56 -1.11
C ARG A 81 0.97 2.05 -1.39
N CYS A 82 2.10 2.63 -0.98
CA CYS A 82 2.44 4.03 -1.22
C CYS A 82 2.46 4.38 -2.73
N LEU A 83 2.98 3.48 -3.57
CA LEU A 83 2.97 3.68 -5.02
C LEU A 83 1.55 3.66 -5.59
N LEU A 84 0.66 2.76 -5.12
CA LEU A 84 -0.74 2.77 -5.51
C LEU A 84 -1.44 4.07 -5.07
N GLU A 85 -1.20 4.55 -3.87
CA GLU A 85 -1.73 5.82 -3.36
C GLU A 85 -1.31 6.99 -4.25
N MET A 86 -0.01 7.08 -4.63
CA MET A 86 0.48 8.09 -5.58
C MET A 86 -0.23 7.99 -6.94
N LEU A 87 -0.45 6.77 -7.43
CA LEU A 87 -1.14 6.53 -8.70
C LEU A 87 -2.64 6.83 -8.63
N PHE A 88 -3.29 6.65 -7.46
CA PHE A 88 -4.65 7.11 -7.23
C PHE A 88 -4.75 8.64 -7.30
N GLY A 89 -3.80 9.37 -6.70
CA GLY A 89 -3.70 10.82 -6.82
C GLY A 89 -3.52 11.31 -8.27
N ALA A 90 -2.66 10.63 -9.04
CA ALA A 90 -2.50 10.90 -10.48
C ALA A 90 -3.77 10.55 -11.26
N GLY A 91 -4.38 9.40 -10.97
CA GLY A 91 -5.64 8.94 -11.58
C GLY A 91 -6.82 9.86 -11.28
N MET A 92 -6.87 10.44 -10.09
CA MET A 92 -7.85 11.45 -9.71
C MET A 92 -7.81 12.65 -10.65
N LEU A 93 -6.61 13.20 -10.92
CA LEU A 93 -6.45 14.33 -11.83
C LEU A 93 -6.85 13.97 -13.27
N ILE A 94 -6.30 12.87 -13.81
CA ILE A 94 -6.62 12.40 -15.15
C ILE A 94 -8.14 12.26 -15.34
N LEU A 95 -8.79 11.69 -14.35
CA LEU A 95 -10.22 11.37 -14.45
C LEU A 95 -11.07 12.61 -14.30
N THR A 96 -10.79 13.45 -13.28
CA THR A 96 -11.57 14.66 -13.05
C THR A 96 -11.43 15.67 -14.18
N ASP A 97 -10.26 15.72 -14.86
CA ASP A 97 -10.05 16.57 -16.02
C ASP A 97 -10.83 16.05 -17.25
N ARG A 98 -10.94 14.72 -17.40
CA ARG A 98 -11.77 14.11 -18.47
C ARG A 98 -13.28 14.29 -18.27
N ILE A 99 -13.74 14.27 -17.00
CA ILE A 99 -15.18 14.39 -16.69
C ILE A 99 -15.62 15.86 -16.69
N ALA A 100 -14.70 16.80 -16.51
CA ALA A 100 -15.00 18.23 -16.51
C ALA A 100 -15.50 18.66 -17.89
N ARG A 101 -16.69 19.27 -17.94
CA ARG A 101 -17.27 19.87 -19.14
C ARG A 101 -17.01 21.37 -19.14
N PRO A 102 -16.83 22.01 -20.32
CA PRO A 102 -16.74 23.46 -20.39
C PRO A 102 -17.96 24.13 -19.73
N GLY A 103 -17.70 25.09 -18.84
CA GLY A 103 -18.78 25.81 -18.12
C GLY A 103 -19.46 25.04 -16.98
N GLU A 104 -19.05 23.80 -16.69
CA GLU A 104 -19.65 23.01 -15.62
C GLU A 104 -19.16 23.46 -14.23
N ALA A 105 -20.09 23.54 -13.27
CA ALA A 105 -19.78 23.80 -11.88
C ALA A 105 -18.93 22.67 -11.27
N ARG A 106 -17.98 23.03 -10.40
CA ARG A 106 -17.10 22.07 -9.68
C ARG A 106 -17.88 20.91 -9.03
N TRP A 107 -19.10 21.19 -8.57
CA TRP A 107 -19.98 20.21 -7.95
C TRP A 107 -20.37 19.04 -8.89
N GLY A 108 -20.59 19.31 -10.18
CA GLY A 108 -20.91 18.25 -11.16
C GLY A 108 -19.74 17.25 -11.32
N VAL A 109 -18.52 17.75 -11.35
CA VAL A 109 -17.30 16.91 -11.39
C VAL A 109 -17.17 16.08 -10.12
N LEU A 110 -17.32 16.71 -8.93
CA LEU A 110 -17.23 16.02 -7.63
C LEU A 110 -18.31 14.93 -7.50
N ARG A 111 -19.54 15.17 -7.94
CA ARG A 111 -20.63 14.19 -7.89
C ARG A 111 -20.33 12.96 -8.75
N ARG A 112 -19.82 13.14 -9.97
CA ARG A 112 -19.47 12.01 -10.85
C ARG A 112 -18.25 11.25 -10.34
N TYR A 113 -17.26 11.95 -9.84
CA TYR A 113 -16.10 11.35 -9.20
C TYR A 113 -16.50 10.62 -7.90
N GLY A 114 -17.40 11.20 -7.11
CA GLY A 114 -17.97 10.60 -5.90
C GLY A 114 -18.72 9.31 -6.18
N TRP A 115 -19.56 9.28 -7.23
CA TRP A 115 -20.25 8.05 -7.65
C TRP A 115 -19.27 6.91 -7.95
N ARG A 116 -18.20 7.20 -8.68
CA ARG A 116 -17.16 6.23 -8.97
C ARG A 116 -16.48 5.70 -7.71
N ASN A 117 -16.14 6.59 -6.77
CA ASN A 117 -15.50 6.18 -5.52
C ASN A 117 -16.48 5.45 -4.60
N LEU A 118 -17.77 5.78 -4.61
CA LEU A 118 -18.79 5.03 -3.88
C LEU A 118 -18.85 3.56 -4.34
N ILE A 119 -18.81 3.32 -5.66
CA ILE A 119 -18.75 1.96 -6.20
C ILE A 119 -17.43 1.28 -5.81
N LEU A 120 -16.31 1.99 -5.84
CA LEU A 120 -15.02 1.44 -5.41
C LEU A 120 -15.05 1.08 -3.92
N TRP A 121 -15.63 1.92 -3.09
CA TRP A 121 -15.87 1.66 -1.67
C TRP A 121 -16.70 0.39 -1.47
N ALA A 122 -17.80 0.25 -2.21
CA ALA A 122 -18.64 -0.95 -2.14
C ALA A 122 -17.90 -2.23 -2.58
N PHE A 123 -17.01 -2.14 -3.58
CA PHE A 123 -16.12 -3.24 -3.96
C PHE A 123 -15.13 -3.58 -2.83
N GLY A 124 -14.57 -2.58 -2.14
CA GLY A 124 -13.71 -2.79 -0.97
C GLY A 124 -14.47 -3.46 0.17
N MET A 125 -15.68 -3.01 0.48
CA MET A 125 -16.53 -3.65 1.49
C MET A 125 -16.89 -5.08 1.10
N ALA A 126 -17.18 -5.34 -0.18
CA ALA A 126 -17.41 -6.70 -0.67
C ALA A 126 -16.14 -7.56 -0.56
N HIS A 127 -14.97 -7.02 -0.89
CA HIS A 127 -13.68 -7.70 -0.74
C HIS A 127 -13.40 -8.04 0.73
N MET A 128 -13.64 -7.11 1.63
CA MET A 128 -13.46 -7.29 3.07
C MET A 128 -14.42 -8.32 3.66
N PHE A 129 -15.73 -8.24 3.36
CA PHE A 129 -16.75 -9.05 4.04
C PHE A 129 -17.21 -10.30 3.26
N LEU A 130 -17.10 -10.33 1.91
CA LEU A 130 -17.42 -11.52 1.13
C LEU A 130 -16.17 -12.35 0.83
N LEU A 131 -15.03 -11.70 0.58
CA LEU A 131 -13.75 -12.39 0.37
C LEU A 131 -12.90 -12.51 1.63
N MET A 132 -13.42 -12.06 2.79
CA MET A 132 -12.82 -12.24 4.11
C MET A 132 -11.39 -11.71 4.23
N TRP A 133 -11.09 -10.55 3.58
CA TRP A 133 -9.76 -9.99 3.62
C TRP A 133 -9.69 -8.72 4.50
N PRO A 134 -9.13 -8.79 5.74
CA PRO A 134 -9.02 -7.64 6.64
C PRO A 134 -8.08 -6.55 6.18
N GLY A 135 -7.16 -6.86 5.27
CA GLY A 135 -6.19 -5.93 4.70
C GLY A 135 -6.68 -5.22 3.43
N ASP A 136 -8.02 -5.10 3.22
CA ASP A 136 -8.53 -4.38 2.05
C ASP A 136 -8.16 -2.90 2.09
N ILE A 137 -7.68 -2.39 0.95
CA ILE A 137 -7.29 -0.99 0.78
C ILE A 137 -8.27 -0.18 -0.08
N LEU A 138 -9.21 -0.85 -0.78
CA LEU A 138 -10.08 -0.18 -1.76
C LEU A 138 -11.08 0.75 -1.08
N HIS A 139 -11.66 0.35 0.05
CA HIS A 139 -12.61 1.17 0.80
C HIS A 139 -11.93 2.41 1.37
N THR A 140 -10.75 2.27 1.99
CA THR A 140 -9.93 3.37 2.49
C THR A 140 -9.55 4.34 1.36
N TYR A 141 -9.07 3.80 0.22
CA TYR A 141 -8.66 4.61 -0.91
C TYR A 141 -9.82 5.37 -1.55
N ALA A 142 -11.01 4.79 -1.57
CA ALA A 142 -12.19 5.47 -2.08
C ALA A 142 -12.51 6.74 -1.27
N VAL A 143 -12.43 6.67 0.06
CA VAL A 143 -12.65 7.81 0.95
C VAL A 143 -11.49 8.81 0.85
N ALA A 144 -10.24 8.34 0.94
CA ALA A 144 -9.05 9.19 0.83
C ALA A 144 -9.01 9.96 -0.50
N ALA A 145 -9.41 9.33 -1.61
CA ALA A 145 -9.49 9.97 -2.92
C ALA A 145 -10.54 11.09 -2.97
N MET A 146 -11.64 10.98 -2.23
CA MET A 146 -12.61 12.07 -2.11
C MET A 146 -12.04 13.26 -1.34
N VAL A 147 -11.29 13.00 -0.25
CA VAL A 147 -10.57 14.04 0.50
C VAL A 147 -9.55 14.72 -0.41
N ALA A 148 -8.69 13.96 -1.09
CA ALA A 148 -7.68 14.49 -2.00
C ALA A 148 -8.29 15.29 -3.17
N CYS A 149 -9.47 14.91 -3.66
CA CYS A 149 -10.17 15.57 -4.77
C CYS A 149 -10.57 17.01 -4.44
N CYS A 150 -10.82 17.34 -3.18
CA CYS A 150 -11.11 18.71 -2.76
C CYS A 150 -9.96 19.69 -3.10
N PHE A 151 -8.74 19.17 -3.16
CA PHE A 151 -7.53 19.94 -3.43
C PHE A 151 -7.07 19.91 -4.91
N ARG A 152 -7.80 19.24 -5.81
CA ARG A 152 -7.39 18.97 -7.21
C ARG A 152 -6.98 20.21 -8.01
N ALA A 153 -7.62 21.34 -7.73
CA ALA A 153 -7.38 22.60 -8.44
C ALA A 153 -6.08 23.31 -8.05
N LEU A 154 -5.46 22.90 -6.93
CA LEU A 154 -4.26 23.56 -6.43
C LEU A 154 -3.04 23.31 -7.33
N PRO A 155 -2.09 24.26 -7.40
CA PRO A 155 -0.84 24.08 -8.12
C PRO A 155 0.00 22.94 -7.50
N ALA A 156 0.87 22.34 -8.32
CA ALA A 156 1.68 21.18 -7.89
C ALA A 156 2.50 21.44 -6.61
N ARG A 157 3.04 22.65 -6.47
CA ARG A 157 3.83 23.03 -5.27
C ARG A 157 2.98 22.96 -4.00
N LEU A 158 1.76 23.48 -4.05
CA LEU A 158 0.88 23.51 -2.88
C LEU A 158 0.36 22.12 -2.52
N LEU A 159 0.00 21.29 -3.54
CA LEU A 159 -0.34 19.87 -3.31
C LEU A 159 0.80 19.12 -2.62
N LEU A 160 2.04 19.33 -3.10
CA LEU A 160 3.22 18.70 -2.51
C LEU A 160 3.46 19.19 -1.07
N THR A 161 3.36 20.49 -0.83
CA THR A 161 3.54 21.06 0.51
C THR A 161 2.49 20.54 1.50
N ILE A 162 1.21 20.48 1.10
CA ILE A 162 0.15 19.96 1.97
C ILE A 162 0.39 18.47 2.25
N GLY A 163 0.64 17.65 1.22
CA GLY A 163 0.91 16.24 1.41
C GLY A 163 2.12 15.97 2.31
N LEU A 164 3.23 16.69 2.11
CA LEU A 164 4.41 16.58 2.96
C LEU A 164 4.16 17.08 4.39
N ALA A 165 3.40 18.17 4.57
CA ALA A 165 3.05 18.67 5.89
C ALA A 165 2.19 17.65 6.66
N MET A 166 1.21 17.01 5.99
CA MET A 166 0.41 15.93 6.59
C MET A 166 1.29 14.74 7.01
N THR A 167 2.27 14.37 6.18
CA THR A 167 3.23 13.31 6.50
C THR A 167 4.18 13.72 7.63
N ALA A 168 4.60 14.99 7.69
CA ALA A 168 5.51 15.50 8.71
C ALA A 168 4.91 15.45 10.13
N LEU A 169 3.59 15.44 10.29
CA LEU A 169 2.96 15.24 11.59
C LEU A 169 3.34 13.89 12.21
N ASN A 170 3.47 12.83 11.41
CA ASN A 170 3.95 11.54 11.89
C ASN A 170 5.42 11.60 12.33
N LEU A 171 6.26 12.33 11.60
CA LEU A 171 7.67 12.56 11.99
C LEU A 171 7.75 13.30 13.34
N VAL A 172 6.98 14.37 13.52
CA VAL A 172 6.94 15.14 14.76
C VAL A 172 6.44 14.29 15.92
N GLY A 173 5.29 13.62 15.74
CA GLY A 173 4.70 12.74 16.77
C GLY A 173 5.63 11.61 17.17
N GLY A 174 6.24 10.93 16.21
CA GLY A 174 7.21 9.87 16.47
C GLY A 174 8.47 10.36 17.17
N THR A 175 9.00 11.54 16.79
CA THR A 175 10.15 12.16 17.45
C THR A 175 9.85 12.52 18.89
N ILE A 176 8.70 13.14 19.16
CA ILE A 176 8.24 13.42 20.53
C ILE A 176 8.12 12.12 21.32
N GLY A 177 7.54 11.07 20.74
CA GLY A 177 7.43 9.75 21.35
C GLY A 177 8.79 9.15 21.74
N ILE A 178 9.79 9.25 20.86
CA ILE A 178 11.16 8.79 21.13
C ILE A 178 11.75 9.57 22.29
N ILE A 179 11.74 10.91 22.24
CA ILE A 179 12.32 11.78 23.27
C ILE A 179 11.67 11.53 24.63
N TYR A 180 10.33 11.48 24.66
CA TYR A 180 9.58 11.23 25.90
C TYR A 180 9.90 9.85 26.49
N THR A 181 9.94 8.80 25.67
CA THR A 181 10.23 7.45 26.14
C THR A 181 11.66 7.32 26.64
N GLN A 182 12.64 7.89 25.94
CA GLN A 182 14.04 7.89 26.36
C GLN A 182 14.23 8.65 27.70
N ALA A 183 13.64 9.86 27.80
CA ALA A 183 13.69 10.64 29.03
C ALA A 183 13.03 9.91 30.23
N SER A 184 11.91 9.22 29.95
CA SER A 184 11.22 8.41 30.96
C SER A 184 12.08 7.22 31.41
N ASN A 185 12.60 6.44 30.45
CA ASN A 185 13.45 5.28 30.73
C ASN A 185 14.72 5.67 31.52
N ALA A 186 15.32 6.85 31.28
CA ALA A 186 16.48 7.34 31.96
C ALA A 186 16.17 7.75 33.44
N LYS A 187 14.98 8.32 33.69
CA LYS A 187 14.59 8.81 35.04
C LYS A 187 13.95 7.73 35.91
N GLN A 188 13.28 6.76 35.32
CA GLN A 188 12.53 5.74 36.08
C GLN A 188 13.37 5.00 37.13
N PRO A 189 14.58 4.47 36.84
CA PRO A 189 15.35 3.73 37.81
C PRO A 189 15.78 4.59 39.02
N MET A 190 16.04 5.87 38.78
CA MET A 190 16.41 6.81 39.87
C MET A 190 15.23 7.09 40.80
N LEU A 191 14.05 7.34 40.23
CA LEU A 191 12.83 7.59 40.99
C LEU A 191 12.38 6.35 41.77
N GLU A 192 12.51 5.16 41.19
CA GLU A 192 12.22 3.90 41.85
C GLU A 192 13.18 3.63 43.03
N ARG A 193 14.47 3.91 42.87
CA ARG A 193 15.46 3.80 43.98
C ARG A 193 15.15 4.74 45.13
N LYS A 194 14.84 6.02 44.84
CA LYS A 194 14.42 6.99 45.86
C LYS A 194 13.17 6.52 46.61
N ALA A 195 12.16 6.03 45.86
CA ALA A 195 10.93 5.52 46.46
C ALA A 195 11.19 4.28 47.36
N ALA A 196 12.05 3.37 46.91
CA ALA A 196 12.44 2.18 47.70
C ALA A 196 13.26 2.51 48.93
N ALA A 197 14.08 3.57 48.88
CA ALA A 197 14.85 4.08 50.04
C ALA A 197 14.01 4.94 51.00
N HIS A 198 12.70 5.05 50.78
CA HIS A 198 11.79 5.94 51.53
C HIS A 198 12.23 7.41 51.59
N GLU A 199 13.00 7.86 50.55
CA GLU A 199 13.37 9.25 50.43
C GLU A 199 12.16 10.10 50.04
N ARG A 200 12.15 11.38 50.45
CA ARG A 200 11.06 12.31 50.12
C ARG A 200 11.12 12.64 48.63
N LEU A 201 10.09 12.20 47.87
CA LEU A 201 9.85 12.60 46.50
C LEU A 201 9.10 13.93 46.47
N SER A 202 9.48 14.85 45.63
CA SER A 202 8.66 16.04 45.32
C SER A 202 7.31 15.65 44.70
N THR A 203 6.34 16.55 44.76
CA THR A 203 5.02 16.33 44.13
C THR A 203 5.13 16.02 42.64
N ALA A 204 6.08 16.66 41.93
CA ALA A 204 6.33 16.40 40.51
C ALA A 204 6.94 15.02 40.29
N GLU A 205 7.93 14.59 41.10
CA GLU A 205 8.53 13.25 41.04
C GLU A 205 7.50 12.15 41.33
N THR A 206 6.63 12.37 42.33
CA THR A 206 5.56 11.43 42.68
C THR A 206 4.58 11.25 41.54
N ARG A 207 4.12 12.34 40.91
CA ARG A 207 3.25 12.28 39.73
C ARG A 207 3.95 11.56 38.58
N MET A 208 5.19 11.94 38.27
CA MET A 208 5.96 11.34 37.16
C MET A 208 6.13 9.83 37.39
N LEU A 209 6.45 9.37 38.57
CA LEU A 209 6.57 7.94 38.88
C LEU A 209 5.23 7.21 38.75
N ALA A 210 4.14 7.83 39.22
CA ALA A 210 2.78 7.29 39.03
C ALA A 210 2.40 7.14 37.57
N ASP A 211 2.66 8.17 36.72
CA ASP A 211 2.40 8.14 35.29
C ASP A 211 3.26 7.07 34.58
N MET A 212 4.53 6.92 34.95
CA MET A 212 5.41 5.87 34.43
C MET A 212 4.91 4.47 34.80
N ARG A 213 4.50 4.23 36.04
CA ARG A 213 3.91 2.95 36.47
C ARG A 213 2.63 2.64 35.77
N LYS A 214 1.74 3.63 35.60
CA LYS A 214 0.52 3.49 34.80
C LYS A 214 0.83 3.15 33.35
N ALA A 215 1.81 3.82 32.72
CA ALA A 215 2.24 3.53 31.35
C ALA A 215 2.87 2.13 31.24
N ALA A 216 3.65 1.68 32.22
CA ALA A 216 4.20 0.32 32.25
C ALA A 216 3.09 -0.74 32.34
N SER A 217 2.16 -0.57 33.29
CA SER A 217 0.99 -1.48 33.42
C SER A 217 0.15 -1.53 32.12
N ALA A 218 -0.10 -0.39 31.49
CA ALA A 218 -0.83 -0.35 30.21
C ALA A 218 -0.06 -1.07 29.08
N ARG A 219 1.28 -0.99 29.06
CA ARG A 219 2.12 -1.72 28.11
C ARG A 219 2.03 -3.23 28.32
N ASP A 220 2.11 -3.68 29.59
CA ASP A 220 2.03 -5.10 29.95
C ASP A 220 0.65 -5.67 29.61
N GLN A 221 -0.42 -4.91 29.88
CA GLN A 221 -1.77 -5.28 29.48
C GLN A 221 -1.90 -5.39 27.95
N ALA A 222 -1.43 -4.38 27.21
CA ALA A 222 -1.46 -4.40 25.75
C ALA A 222 -0.64 -5.58 25.18
N LYS A 223 0.48 -5.95 25.81
CA LYS A 223 1.28 -7.13 25.43
C LYS A 223 0.52 -8.42 25.66
N ALA A 224 -0.19 -8.53 26.79
CA ALA A 224 -1.02 -9.69 27.09
C ALA A 224 -2.20 -9.82 26.12
N GLU A 225 -2.87 -8.71 25.82
CA GLU A 225 -3.97 -8.65 24.84
C GLU A 225 -3.50 -9.07 23.44
N ARG A 226 -2.34 -8.57 22.98
CA ARG A 226 -1.75 -8.98 21.69
C ARG A 226 -1.43 -10.48 21.66
N LYS A 227 -0.86 -11.01 22.75
CA LYS A 227 -0.58 -12.46 22.84
C LYS A 227 -1.86 -13.27 22.78
N ALA A 228 -2.91 -12.85 23.47
CA ALA A 228 -4.22 -13.50 23.40
C ALA A 228 -4.84 -13.43 21.99
N ALA A 229 -4.71 -12.28 21.33
CA ALA A 229 -5.16 -12.10 19.94
C ALA A 229 -4.42 -13.04 18.98
N ILE A 230 -3.09 -13.16 19.07
CA ILE A 230 -2.30 -14.10 18.26
C ILE A 230 -2.80 -15.54 18.43
N VAL A 231 -3.01 -15.97 19.68
CA VAL A 231 -3.53 -17.31 19.97
C VAL A 231 -4.92 -17.52 19.39
N ALA A 232 -5.80 -16.52 19.48
CA ALA A 232 -7.14 -16.60 18.92
C ALA A 232 -7.10 -16.63 17.38
N GLU A 233 -6.25 -15.81 16.75
CA GLU A 233 -6.05 -15.81 15.29
C GLU A 233 -5.54 -17.15 14.78
N ASP A 234 -4.56 -17.73 15.44
CA ASP A 234 -4.05 -19.08 15.10
C ASP A 234 -5.11 -20.17 15.29
N ALA A 235 -5.91 -20.06 16.35
CA ALA A 235 -6.96 -21.03 16.61
C ALA A 235 -8.03 -21.05 15.52
N TYR A 236 -8.51 -19.88 15.08
CA TYR A 236 -9.49 -19.88 14.00
C TYR A 236 -8.83 -20.09 12.62
N GLY A 237 -7.58 -19.65 12.42
CA GLY A 237 -6.84 -19.86 11.18
C GLY A 237 -6.63 -21.34 10.85
N ARG A 238 -6.39 -22.17 11.87
CA ARG A 238 -6.24 -23.63 11.78
C ARG A 238 -7.53 -24.38 12.08
N GLY A 239 -8.60 -23.68 12.40
CA GLY A 239 -9.87 -24.25 12.83
C GLY A 239 -10.73 -24.77 11.68
N SER A 240 -12.01 -25.00 11.98
CA SER A 240 -13.00 -25.35 10.96
C SER A 240 -13.31 -24.16 10.04
N PRO A 241 -13.87 -24.40 8.83
CA PRO A 241 -14.33 -23.32 7.94
C PRO A 241 -15.23 -22.29 8.61
N ALA A 242 -16.13 -22.73 9.47
CA ALA A 242 -17.03 -21.84 10.19
C ALA A 242 -16.30 -20.97 11.24
N GLN A 243 -15.28 -21.51 11.90
CA GLN A 243 -14.44 -20.75 12.82
C GLN A 243 -13.60 -19.70 12.08
N TRP A 244 -13.01 -20.09 10.94
CA TRP A 244 -12.26 -19.18 10.10
C TRP A 244 -13.13 -18.02 9.62
N VAL A 245 -14.31 -18.28 9.05
CA VAL A 245 -15.23 -17.22 8.60
C VAL A 245 -15.61 -16.28 9.75
N ARG A 246 -15.98 -16.82 10.92
CA ARG A 246 -16.33 -15.98 12.09
C ARG A 246 -15.16 -15.12 12.56
N GLY A 247 -13.94 -15.70 12.60
CA GLY A 247 -12.72 -14.99 12.98
C GLY A 247 -12.39 -13.85 12.03
N GLN A 248 -12.43 -14.10 10.72
CA GLN A 248 -12.21 -13.07 9.70
C GLN A 248 -13.26 -11.95 9.75
N TRP A 249 -14.53 -12.29 9.98
CA TRP A 249 -15.58 -11.28 10.16
C TRP A 249 -15.35 -10.40 11.38
N ALA A 250 -14.98 -11.01 12.51
CA ALA A 250 -14.66 -10.27 13.74
C ALA A 250 -13.47 -9.32 13.53
N MET A 251 -12.41 -9.81 12.88
CA MET A 251 -11.23 -9.01 12.51
C MET A 251 -11.63 -7.84 11.58
N ASN A 252 -12.44 -8.08 10.57
CA ASN A 252 -12.93 -7.06 9.64
C ASN A 252 -13.71 -5.95 10.36
N LEU A 253 -14.59 -6.31 11.28
CA LEU A 253 -15.35 -5.33 12.08
C LEU A 253 -14.42 -4.49 12.97
N GLN A 254 -13.41 -5.12 13.56
CA GLN A 254 -12.42 -4.43 14.40
C GLN A 254 -11.58 -3.43 13.57
N ARG A 255 -11.23 -3.78 12.32
CA ARG A 255 -10.46 -2.92 11.41
C ARG A 255 -11.21 -1.67 10.97
N LEU A 256 -12.54 -1.68 10.92
CA LEU A 256 -13.39 -0.50 10.63
C LEU A 256 -13.49 0.49 11.82
N GLY A 257 -12.61 0.39 12.81
CA GLY A 257 -12.58 1.25 13.98
C GLY A 257 -11.83 2.57 13.77
N PRO A 258 -11.47 3.26 14.85
CA PRO A 258 -10.80 4.57 14.80
C PRO A 258 -9.46 4.59 14.04
N MET A 259 -8.77 3.44 13.93
CA MET A 259 -7.53 3.31 13.16
C MET A 259 -7.72 3.59 11.66
N GLU A 260 -8.93 3.38 11.14
CA GLU A 260 -9.29 3.68 9.75
C GLU A 260 -9.08 5.16 9.39
N LEU A 261 -9.35 6.08 10.32
CA LEU A 261 -9.11 7.52 10.11
C LEU A 261 -7.64 7.83 9.88
N GLY A 262 -6.75 7.12 10.57
CA GLY A 262 -5.30 7.25 10.36
C GLY A 262 -4.89 6.76 8.97
N SER A 263 -5.43 5.63 8.52
CA SER A 263 -5.18 5.09 7.18
C SER A 263 -5.72 5.99 6.06
N ILE A 264 -6.90 6.58 6.24
CA ILE A 264 -7.47 7.57 5.30
C ILE A 264 -6.59 8.82 5.23
N TRP A 265 -6.13 9.34 6.38
CA TRP A 265 -5.23 10.49 6.46
C TRP A 265 -3.92 10.23 5.72
N GLU A 266 -3.29 9.09 6.00
CA GLU A 266 -2.06 8.64 5.36
C GLU A 266 -2.24 8.54 3.84
N ALA A 267 -3.25 7.79 3.39
CA ALA A 267 -3.53 7.61 1.97
C ALA A 267 -3.83 8.95 1.26
N ALA A 268 -4.61 9.84 1.87
CA ALA A 268 -4.91 11.15 1.31
C ALA A 268 -3.65 12.01 1.15
N SER A 269 -2.74 11.99 2.14
CA SER A 269 -1.47 12.73 2.09
C SER A 269 -0.61 12.28 0.91
N VAL A 270 -0.47 10.96 0.72
CA VAL A 270 0.31 10.38 -0.37
C VAL A 270 -0.37 10.57 -1.72
N MET A 271 -1.71 10.55 -1.79
CA MET A 271 -2.46 10.88 -3.00
C MET A 271 -2.21 12.33 -3.43
N LEU A 272 -2.12 13.29 -2.50
CA LEU A 272 -1.76 14.68 -2.82
C LEU A 272 -0.33 14.79 -3.37
N ILE A 273 0.62 14.06 -2.77
CA ILE A 273 2.00 13.97 -3.28
C ILE A 273 1.99 13.37 -4.69
N GLY A 274 1.26 12.27 -4.91
CA GLY A 274 1.12 11.63 -6.22
C GLY A 274 0.51 12.55 -7.29
N ALA A 275 -0.52 13.32 -6.93
CA ALA A 275 -1.12 14.35 -7.78
C ALA A 275 -0.11 15.46 -8.13
N ALA A 276 0.71 15.91 -7.17
CA ALA A 276 1.78 16.86 -7.42
C ALA A 276 2.83 16.31 -8.38
N LEU A 277 3.30 15.09 -8.14
CA LEU A 277 4.28 14.42 -9.00
C LEU A 277 3.76 14.21 -10.42
N PHE A 278 2.46 13.95 -10.57
CA PHE A 278 1.81 13.89 -11.86
C PHE A 278 1.81 15.25 -12.55
N LYS A 279 1.37 16.33 -11.89
CA LYS A 279 1.43 17.70 -12.45
C LYS A 279 2.85 18.12 -12.82
N LEU A 280 3.86 17.65 -12.08
CA LEU A 280 5.28 17.87 -12.38
C LEU A 280 5.82 16.97 -13.52
N GLY A 281 5.05 16.04 -14.05
CA GLY A 281 5.50 15.15 -15.13
C GLY A 281 6.48 14.06 -14.69
N ILE A 282 6.59 13.78 -13.40
CA ILE A 282 7.52 12.78 -12.84
C ILE A 282 6.97 11.37 -13.05
N LEU A 283 5.70 11.12 -12.70
CA LEU A 283 5.11 9.79 -12.80
C LEU A 283 4.94 9.31 -14.25
N GLN A 284 4.82 10.23 -15.21
CA GLN A 284 4.61 9.92 -16.64
C GLN A 284 5.91 9.71 -17.44
N GLY A 285 7.07 9.77 -16.82
CA GLY A 285 8.34 9.64 -17.55
C GLY A 285 8.75 10.89 -18.38
N ARG A 286 8.17 12.07 -18.09
CA ARG A 286 8.37 13.29 -18.89
C ARG A 286 9.61 14.11 -18.50
N ARG A 287 10.38 13.66 -17.52
CA ARG A 287 11.57 14.37 -17.03
C ARG A 287 12.84 13.79 -17.66
N ARG A 288 13.93 14.56 -17.60
CA ARG A 288 15.25 14.13 -18.08
C ARG A 288 15.76 12.92 -17.26
N ARG A 289 16.50 12.03 -17.88
CA ARG A 289 17.08 10.83 -17.24
C ARG A 289 17.84 11.15 -15.93
N ARG A 290 18.55 12.28 -15.88
CA ARG A 290 19.25 12.73 -14.67
C ARG A 290 18.34 12.94 -13.46
N VAL A 291 17.11 13.40 -13.67
CA VAL A 291 16.11 13.58 -12.61
C VAL A 291 15.73 12.23 -12.02
N TYR A 292 15.47 11.22 -12.85
CA TYR A 292 15.13 9.87 -12.38
C TYR A 292 16.29 9.16 -11.68
N LEU A 293 17.53 9.36 -12.16
CA LEU A 293 18.74 8.88 -11.49
C LEU A 293 18.88 9.53 -10.10
N GLY A 294 18.65 10.83 -10.00
CA GLY A 294 18.66 11.54 -8.71
C GLY A 294 17.58 11.06 -7.75
N ILE A 295 16.34 10.91 -8.25
CA ILE A 295 15.21 10.39 -7.45
C ILE A 295 15.50 8.96 -6.98
N MET A 296 16.03 8.11 -7.85
CA MET A 296 16.41 6.73 -7.53
C MET A 296 17.50 6.70 -6.46
N ALA A 297 18.57 7.48 -6.64
CA ALA A 297 19.70 7.50 -5.70
C ALA A 297 19.25 8.02 -4.31
N VAL A 298 18.56 9.16 -4.25
CA VAL A 298 18.08 9.74 -2.99
C VAL A 298 17.07 8.79 -2.32
N GLY A 299 16.16 8.21 -3.11
CA GLY A 299 15.15 7.29 -2.60
C GLY A 299 15.74 6.01 -2.02
N TRP A 300 16.64 5.36 -2.74
CA TRP A 300 17.22 4.08 -2.29
C TRP A 300 18.28 4.26 -1.22
N ILE A 301 19.14 5.27 -1.32
CA ILE A 301 20.19 5.52 -0.32
C ILE A 301 19.55 6.13 0.95
N GLY A 302 18.77 7.21 0.81
CA GLY A 302 18.15 7.87 1.96
C GLY A 302 17.00 7.04 2.56
N GLY A 303 16.01 6.68 1.74
CA GLY A 303 14.87 5.87 2.19
C GLY A 303 15.30 4.47 2.64
N GLY A 304 16.12 3.79 1.83
CA GLY A 304 16.66 2.47 2.15
C GLY A 304 17.54 2.46 3.39
N GLY A 305 18.43 3.45 3.56
CA GLY A 305 19.28 3.59 4.74
C GLY A 305 18.48 3.78 6.02
N LEU A 306 17.46 4.66 6.02
CA LEU A 306 16.56 4.87 7.17
C LEU A 306 15.78 3.59 7.51
N ARG A 307 15.27 2.87 6.50
CA ARG A 307 14.54 1.62 6.68
C ARG A 307 15.43 0.51 7.23
N LEU A 308 16.65 0.40 6.71
CA LEU A 308 17.63 -0.57 7.20
C LEU A 308 17.99 -0.30 8.67
N ALA A 309 18.27 0.96 9.02
CA ALA A 309 18.55 1.33 10.40
C ALA A 309 17.38 1.02 11.35
N ALA A 310 16.14 1.30 10.90
CA ALA A 310 14.94 0.97 11.66
C ALA A 310 14.75 -0.55 11.79
N ALA A 311 14.92 -1.32 10.71
CA ALA A 311 14.78 -2.77 10.71
C ALA A 311 15.83 -3.46 11.62
N LEU A 312 17.10 -3.05 11.54
CA LEU A 312 18.14 -3.56 12.43
C LEU A 312 17.87 -3.25 13.91
N ALA A 313 17.28 -2.09 14.21
CA ALA A 313 16.85 -1.76 15.58
C ALA A 313 15.66 -2.64 16.01
N MET A 314 14.67 -2.90 15.15
CA MET A 314 13.56 -3.81 15.44
C MET A 314 14.03 -5.25 15.71
N MET A 315 15.06 -5.73 15.02
CA MET A 315 15.64 -7.06 15.24
C MET A 315 16.31 -7.26 16.62
N ARG A 316 16.50 -6.20 17.39
CA ARG A 316 16.99 -6.32 18.80
C ARG A 316 15.91 -6.84 19.74
N PHE A 317 14.65 -6.67 19.40
CA PHE A 317 13.46 -7.06 20.21
C PHE A 317 13.50 -6.54 21.67
N ASP A 318 14.19 -5.44 21.91
CA ASP A 318 14.37 -4.84 23.23
C ASP A 318 13.25 -3.86 23.61
N GLY A 319 12.32 -3.59 22.68
CA GLY A 319 11.22 -2.66 22.89
C GLY A 319 11.65 -1.19 23.04
N GLN A 320 12.92 -0.88 22.76
CA GLN A 320 13.42 0.48 22.87
C GLN A 320 12.94 1.34 21.69
N PRO A 321 12.74 2.64 21.94
CA PRO A 321 12.39 3.56 20.86
C PRO A 321 13.53 3.65 19.85
N HIS A 322 13.17 3.56 18.56
CA HIS A 322 14.13 3.58 17.47
C HIS A 322 13.69 4.57 16.38
N ILE A 323 14.63 4.93 15.52
CA ILE A 323 14.43 5.94 14.47
C ILE A 323 13.18 5.68 13.61
N GLY A 324 12.80 4.43 13.41
CA GLY A 324 11.62 4.04 12.63
C GLY A 324 10.31 4.61 13.16
N TRP A 325 10.19 4.88 14.46
CA TRP A 325 8.98 5.49 15.02
C TRP A 325 8.71 6.88 14.44
N ALA A 326 9.76 7.63 14.14
CA ALA A 326 9.65 8.97 13.56
C ALA A 326 9.70 8.95 12.02
N THR A 327 10.53 8.08 11.43
CA THR A 327 10.89 8.18 10.01
C THR A 327 10.13 7.23 9.10
N TYR A 328 9.29 6.33 9.62
CA TYR A 328 8.63 5.29 8.83
C TYR A 328 7.95 5.84 7.57
N GLU A 329 7.09 6.84 7.71
CA GLU A 329 6.34 7.40 6.59
C GLU A 329 7.24 8.12 5.58
N GLY A 330 8.17 8.94 6.05
CA GLY A 330 9.13 9.65 5.18
C GLY A 330 10.05 8.68 4.43
N ALA A 331 10.56 7.65 5.12
CA ALA A 331 11.42 6.63 4.54
C ALA A 331 10.66 5.76 3.52
N ARG A 332 9.38 5.45 3.78
CA ARG A 332 8.49 4.75 2.86
C ARG A 332 8.27 5.54 1.57
N ILE A 333 7.94 6.83 1.68
CA ILE A 333 7.77 7.72 0.52
C ILE A 333 9.07 7.84 -0.27
N LEU A 334 10.21 8.06 0.39
CA LEU A 334 11.52 8.15 -0.27
C LEU A 334 11.87 6.85 -1.01
N MET A 335 11.68 5.69 -0.38
CA MET A 335 11.94 4.40 -1.01
C MET A 335 11.04 4.18 -2.22
N THR A 336 9.75 4.53 -2.11
CA THR A 336 8.78 4.46 -3.22
C THR A 336 9.19 5.37 -4.38
N LEU A 337 9.66 6.59 -4.10
CA LEU A 337 10.22 7.48 -5.13
C LEU A 337 11.44 6.87 -5.80
N GLY A 338 12.29 6.17 -5.06
CA GLY A 338 13.39 5.40 -5.61
C GLY A 338 12.91 4.36 -6.64
N HIS A 339 11.85 3.62 -6.30
CA HIS A 339 11.22 2.66 -7.23
C HIS A 339 10.60 3.36 -8.44
N VAL A 340 9.92 4.50 -8.27
CA VAL A 340 9.41 5.32 -9.38
C VAL A 340 10.55 5.74 -10.31
N GLY A 341 11.68 6.17 -9.76
CA GLY A 341 12.88 6.50 -10.54
C GLY A 341 13.39 5.33 -11.37
N ALA A 342 13.58 4.17 -10.73
CA ALA A 342 14.06 2.95 -11.37
C ALA A 342 13.11 2.46 -12.48
N ILE A 343 11.81 2.40 -12.20
CA ILE A 343 10.81 1.94 -13.18
C ILE A 343 10.77 2.88 -14.40
N ASN A 344 10.83 4.20 -14.19
CA ASN A 344 10.88 5.16 -15.30
C ASN A 344 12.16 5.02 -16.13
N LEU A 345 13.30 4.74 -15.52
CA LEU A 345 14.56 4.49 -16.24
C LEU A 345 14.50 3.20 -17.07
N LEU A 346 13.77 2.19 -16.59
CA LEU A 346 13.62 0.89 -17.23
C LEU A 346 12.40 0.79 -18.16
N ALA A 347 11.52 1.81 -18.21
CA ALA A 347 10.24 1.77 -18.92
C ALA A 347 10.37 1.43 -20.41
N GLY A 348 11.48 1.78 -21.07
CA GLY A 348 11.78 1.42 -22.46
C GLY A 348 12.24 -0.03 -22.66
N SER A 349 12.57 -0.75 -21.59
CA SER A 349 13.11 -2.11 -21.66
C SER A 349 12.03 -3.16 -21.96
N ARG A 350 12.46 -4.31 -22.50
CA ARG A 350 11.57 -5.46 -22.71
C ARG A 350 11.09 -6.05 -21.37
N LEU A 351 11.87 -5.89 -20.31
CA LEU A 351 11.58 -6.39 -18.97
C LEU A 351 10.32 -5.75 -18.37
N MET A 352 10.07 -4.47 -18.65
CA MET A 352 8.91 -3.74 -18.09
C MET A 352 7.61 -3.96 -18.88
N ARG A 353 7.66 -4.47 -20.09
CA ARG A 353 6.47 -4.66 -20.94
C ARG A 353 5.38 -5.55 -20.32
N PRO A 354 5.70 -6.70 -19.68
CA PRO A 354 4.69 -7.55 -19.06
C PRO A 354 3.89 -6.84 -17.95
N PHE A 355 4.52 -5.91 -17.23
CA PHE A 355 3.86 -5.17 -16.15
C PHE A 355 2.77 -4.21 -16.63
N VAL A 356 2.74 -3.84 -17.89
CA VAL A 356 1.62 -3.09 -18.50
C VAL A 356 0.33 -3.89 -18.41
N ALA A 357 0.38 -5.19 -18.71
CA ALA A 357 -0.78 -6.07 -18.61
C ALA A 357 -1.25 -6.19 -17.16
N ALA A 358 -0.34 -6.42 -16.22
CA ALA A 358 -0.67 -6.46 -14.79
C ALA A 358 -1.31 -5.15 -14.31
N GLY A 359 -0.81 -3.99 -14.73
CA GLY A 359 -1.39 -2.69 -14.36
C GLY A 359 -2.78 -2.44 -14.97
N ARG A 360 -3.07 -3.04 -16.13
CA ARG A 360 -4.39 -2.99 -16.78
C ARG A 360 -5.43 -3.89 -16.12
N THR A 361 -5.00 -4.90 -15.40
CA THR A 361 -5.82 -5.91 -14.71
C THR A 361 -5.65 -5.84 -13.18
N ALA A 362 -5.18 -4.71 -12.66
CA ALA A 362 -4.74 -4.56 -11.28
C ALA A 362 -5.83 -4.91 -10.25
N LEU A 363 -7.08 -4.50 -10.47
CA LEU A 363 -8.18 -4.78 -9.56
C LEU A 363 -8.54 -6.29 -9.57
N THR A 364 -8.53 -6.91 -10.76
CA THR A 364 -8.72 -8.36 -10.88
C THR A 364 -7.57 -9.12 -10.22
N LEU A 365 -6.32 -8.72 -10.44
CA LEU A 365 -5.17 -9.36 -9.79
C LEU A 365 -5.24 -9.28 -8.27
N TYR A 366 -5.65 -8.12 -7.72
CA TYR A 366 -5.84 -7.94 -6.29
C TYR A 366 -6.85 -8.94 -5.70
N VAL A 367 -8.00 -9.07 -6.35
CA VAL A 367 -9.02 -10.05 -5.94
C VAL A 367 -8.52 -11.48 -6.10
N VAL A 368 -7.83 -11.79 -7.19
CA VAL A 368 -7.30 -13.14 -7.45
C VAL A 368 -6.19 -13.51 -6.47
N GLN A 369 -5.34 -12.55 -6.04
CA GLN A 369 -4.37 -12.78 -4.96
C GLN A 369 -5.06 -13.26 -3.68
N THR A 370 -6.15 -12.61 -3.27
CA THR A 370 -6.92 -13.04 -2.09
C THR A 370 -7.52 -14.44 -2.28
N LEU A 371 -8.12 -14.72 -3.44
CA LEU A 371 -8.70 -16.04 -3.73
C LEU A 371 -7.64 -17.15 -3.77
N LEU A 372 -6.49 -16.90 -4.39
CA LEU A 372 -5.41 -17.89 -4.48
C LEU A 372 -4.72 -18.10 -3.13
N VAL A 373 -4.33 -17.00 -2.48
CA VAL A 373 -3.45 -17.08 -1.31
C VAL A 373 -4.26 -17.30 -0.03
N SER A 374 -5.23 -16.41 0.26
CA SER A 374 -6.00 -16.52 1.49
C SER A 374 -6.98 -17.72 1.45
N TRP A 375 -7.73 -17.88 0.34
CA TRP A 375 -8.78 -18.92 0.29
C TRP A 375 -8.25 -20.29 -0.12
N LEU A 376 -7.48 -20.38 -1.22
CA LEU A 376 -7.06 -21.70 -1.73
C LEU A 376 -5.87 -22.24 -0.94
N ILE A 377 -4.84 -21.43 -0.65
CA ILE A 377 -3.61 -21.92 -0.03
C ILE A 377 -3.76 -22.02 1.48
N PHE A 378 -4.17 -20.95 2.15
CA PHE A 378 -4.08 -20.87 3.60
C PHE A 378 -5.36 -21.23 4.34
N SER A 379 -6.55 -20.93 3.80
CA SER A 379 -7.78 -21.19 4.55
C SER A 379 -8.10 -22.69 4.71
N PRO A 380 -8.86 -23.05 5.75
CA PRO A 380 -9.35 -24.42 5.92
C PRO A 380 -10.40 -24.83 4.86
N LEU A 381 -10.86 -23.91 4.02
CA LEU A 381 -11.70 -24.19 2.84
C LEU A 381 -10.88 -24.67 1.65
N GLY A 382 -9.57 -24.42 1.62
CA GLY A 382 -8.65 -24.84 0.58
C GLY A 382 -7.65 -25.88 1.08
N LEU A 383 -6.33 -25.59 0.95
CA LEU A 383 -5.26 -26.51 1.35
C LEU A 383 -4.96 -26.49 2.87
N GLY A 384 -5.45 -25.49 3.61
CA GLY A 384 -5.30 -25.41 5.07
C GLY A 384 -3.84 -25.24 5.54
N LEU A 385 -3.01 -24.51 4.79
CA LEU A 385 -1.58 -24.35 5.09
C LEU A 385 -1.28 -23.18 6.03
N TYR A 386 -2.29 -22.60 6.70
CA TYR A 386 -2.14 -21.50 7.64
C TYR A 386 -1.15 -21.85 8.76
N GLY A 387 -0.20 -20.94 9.02
CA GLY A 387 0.81 -21.06 10.07
C GLY A 387 1.86 -22.15 9.82
N ARG A 388 2.02 -22.63 8.59
CA ARG A 388 3.01 -23.66 8.23
C ARG A 388 4.27 -23.11 7.58
N PHE A 389 4.26 -21.87 7.12
CA PHE A 389 5.37 -21.24 6.40
C PHE A 389 6.03 -20.15 7.23
N GLY A 390 7.35 -20.11 7.20
CA GLY A 390 8.15 -18.99 7.70
C GLY A 390 8.23 -17.84 6.71
N TRP A 391 8.96 -16.79 7.08
CA TRP A 391 9.13 -15.60 6.25
C TRP A 391 9.75 -15.90 4.89
N ALA A 392 10.79 -16.74 4.86
CA ALA A 392 11.49 -17.10 3.63
C ALA A 392 10.54 -17.84 2.65
N GLU A 393 9.80 -18.82 3.15
CA GLU A 393 8.87 -19.60 2.34
C GLU A 393 7.72 -18.75 1.83
N MET A 394 7.19 -17.83 2.64
CA MET A 394 6.15 -16.88 2.22
C MET A 394 6.63 -15.91 1.14
N MET A 395 7.89 -15.45 1.20
CA MET A 395 8.47 -14.63 0.14
C MET A 395 8.63 -15.42 -1.16
N ILE A 396 9.07 -16.67 -1.09
CA ILE A 396 9.16 -17.56 -2.26
C ILE A 396 7.78 -17.79 -2.86
N LEU A 397 6.77 -18.08 -2.02
CA LEU A 397 5.38 -18.22 -2.44
C LEU A 397 4.87 -16.96 -3.16
N SER A 398 5.18 -15.77 -2.62
CA SER A 398 4.80 -14.51 -3.25
C SER A 398 5.39 -14.36 -4.65
N VAL A 399 6.68 -14.68 -4.84
CA VAL A 399 7.33 -14.66 -6.15
C VAL A 399 6.63 -15.63 -7.11
N ALA A 400 6.35 -16.86 -6.68
CA ALA A 400 5.72 -17.87 -7.52
C ALA A 400 4.30 -17.44 -7.96
N VAL A 401 3.50 -16.94 -7.02
CA VAL A 401 2.15 -16.44 -7.30
C VAL A 401 2.20 -15.21 -8.22
N ASP A 402 3.10 -14.26 -7.99
CA ASP A 402 3.22 -13.07 -8.81
C ASP A 402 3.68 -13.38 -10.23
N LEU A 403 4.59 -14.33 -10.43
CA LEU A 403 4.97 -14.79 -11.76
C LEU A 403 3.80 -15.46 -12.48
N PHE A 404 3.03 -16.30 -11.78
CA PHE A 404 1.81 -16.91 -12.31
C PHE A 404 0.78 -15.85 -12.72
N LEU A 405 0.53 -14.87 -11.87
CA LEU A 405 -0.40 -13.78 -12.14
C LEU A 405 0.06 -12.87 -13.27
N LEU A 406 1.35 -12.55 -13.33
CA LEU A 406 1.95 -11.74 -14.40
C LEU A 406 1.79 -12.45 -15.77
N LEU A 407 2.08 -13.74 -15.82
CA LEU A 407 1.88 -14.55 -17.02
C LEU A 407 0.39 -14.60 -17.39
N GLY A 408 -0.48 -14.90 -16.42
CA GLY A 408 -1.92 -14.96 -16.59
C GLY A 408 -2.52 -13.65 -17.15
N ALA A 409 -2.12 -12.50 -16.60
CA ALA A 409 -2.56 -11.19 -17.08
C ALA A 409 -2.17 -10.94 -18.55
N ASN A 410 -0.94 -11.32 -18.93
CA ASN A 410 -0.45 -11.16 -20.29
C ASN A 410 -1.18 -12.08 -21.29
N LEU A 411 -1.41 -13.34 -20.91
CA LEU A 411 -2.16 -14.29 -21.75
C LEU A 411 -3.62 -13.87 -21.86
N TYR A 412 -4.24 -13.48 -20.77
CA TYR A 412 -5.64 -13.06 -20.71
C TYR A 412 -5.94 -11.87 -21.64
N LEU A 413 -5.13 -10.82 -21.58
CA LEU A 413 -5.33 -9.61 -22.37
C LEU A 413 -5.04 -9.78 -23.89
N ARG A 414 -4.53 -10.95 -24.33
CA ARG A 414 -4.47 -11.30 -25.75
C ARG A 414 -5.87 -11.56 -26.34
N HIS A 415 -6.80 -12.06 -25.51
CA HIS A 415 -8.13 -12.49 -25.94
C HIS A 415 -9.23 -11.54 -25.48
N PHE A 416 -9.04 -10.88 -24.35
CA PHE A 416 -10.04 -10.02 -23.72
C PHE A 416 -9.57 -8.58 -23.61
N ARG A 417 -10.51 -7.65 -23.78
CA ARG A 417 -10.24 -6.20 -23.72
C ARG A 417 -10.03 -5.70 -22.29
N MET A 418 -10.79 -6.25 -21.35
CA MET A 418 -10.79 -5.90 -19.92
C MET A 418 -10.85 -7.17 -19.08
N ALA A 419 -10.24 -7.12 -17.89
CA ALA A 419 -10.35 -8.19 -16.93
C ALA A 419 -11.70 -8.14 -16.18
N PRO A 420 -12.14 -9.25 -15.55
CA PRO A 420 -13.51 -9.38 -15.06
C PRO A 420 -13.91 -8.32 -14.03
N VAL A 421 -13.08 -8.08 -13.04
CA VAL A 421 -13.41 -7.14 -11.95
C VAL A 421 -13.36 -5.70 -12.45
N GLU A 422 -12.40 -5.33 -13.32
CA GLU A 422 -12.38 -4.04 -14.00
C GLU A 422 -13.60 -3.84 -14.87
N TRP A 423 -14.04 -4.87 -15.59
CA TRP A 423 -15.23 -4.80 -16.41
C TRP A 423 -16.49 -4.57 -15.59
N ALA A 424 -16.67 -5.32 -14.50
CA ALA A 424 -17.80 -5.17 -13.59
C ALA A 424 -17.84 -3.76 -13.00
N TRP A 425 -16.71 -3.33 -12.42
CA TRP A 425 -16.60 -2.00 -11.82
C TRP A 425 -16.85 -0.87 -12.80
N ARG A 426 -16.22 -0.89 -14.00
CA ARG A 426 -16.43 0.14 -15.04
C ARG A 426 -17.85 0.16 -15.56
N SER A 427 -18.46 -1.02 -15.78
CA SER A 427 -19.85 -1.12 -16.25
C SER A 427 -20.85 -0.53 -15.24
N LEU A 428 -20.62 -0.72 -13.93
CA LEU A 428 -21.41 -0.11 -12.86
C LEU A 428 -21.21 1.41 -12.79
N VAL A 429 -19.97 1.88 -12.90
CA VAL A 429 -19.64 3.31 -12.91
C VAL A 429 -20.30 4.02 -14.08
N GLU A 430 -20.23 3.45 -15.28
CA GLU A 430 -20.82 4.03 -16.49
C GLU A 430 -22.31 3.72 -16.67
N ARG A 431 -22.90 2.92 -15.78
CA ARG A 431 -24.31 2.49 -15.82
C ARG A 431 -24.72 1.87 -17.17
N ARG A 432 -23.76 1.20 -17.82
CA ARG A 432 -23.97 0.47 -19.07
C ARG A 432 -23.04 -0.71 -19.18
N ARG A 433 -23.47 -1.79 -19.83
CA ARG A 433 -22.63 -2.95 -20.10
C ARG A 433 -21.57 -2.60 -21.13
N LEU A 434 -20.31 -2.67 -20.73
CA LEU A 434 -19.17 -2.43 -21.63
C LEU A 434 -18.80 -3.69 -22.42
N PRO A 435 -18.17 -3.56 -23.61
CA PRO A 435 -17.71 -4.70 -24.38
C PRO A 435 -16.57 -5.42 -23.64
N PHE A 436 -16.75 -6.71 -23.40
CA PHE A 436 -15.80 -7.55 -22.64
C PHE A 436 -14.67 -8.10 -23.51
N ARG A 437 -15.01 -8.48 -24.77
CA ARG A 437 -14.06 -9.02 -25.76
C ARG A 437 -13.59 -7.96 -26.73
N HIS A 438 -12.48 -8.24 -27.41
CA HIS A 438 -12.08 -7.43 -28.56
C HIS A 438 -13.14 -7.57 -29.65
N VAL A 439 -13.64 -6.44 -30.19
CA VAL A 439 -14.50 -6.45 -31.37
C VAL A 439 -13.56 -6.69 -32.54
N VAL A 440 -13.68 -7.83 -33.20
CA VAL A 440 -13.03 -8.06 -34.50
C VAL A 440 -13.74 -7.16 -35.50
N PRO A 441 -13.04 -6.22 -36.17
CA PRO A 441 -13.67 -5.46 -37.24
C PRO A 441 -14.23 -6.45 -38.28
N ALA A 442 -15.52 -6.35 -38.61
CA ALA A 442 -16.05 -7.11 -39.72
C ALA A 442 -15.17 -6.78 -40.93
N ARG A 443 -14.52 -7.79 -41.52
CA ARG A 443 -13.88 -7.62 -42.82
C ARG A 443 -14.99 -7.19 -43.74
N HIS A 444 -14.97 -5.94 -44.18
CA HIS A 444 -15.80 -5.49 -45.27
C HIS A 444 -15.40 -6.39 -46.45
N GLY A 445 -16.28 -7.32 -46.78
CA GLY A 445 -16.13 -8.12 -47.96
C GLY A 445 -15.96 -7.16 -49.14
N ALA A 446 -14.84 -7.31 -49.84
CA ALA A 446 -14.67 -6.68 -51.13
C ALA A 446 -15.85 -7.10 -52.00
N VAL A 447 -16.77 -6.17 -52.20
CA VAL A 447 -17.75 -6.31 -53.27
C VAL A 447 -16.94 -6.10 -54.56
N LEU A 448 -16.53 -7.22 -55.14
CA LEU A 448 -16.09 -7.25 -56.52
C LEU A 448 -17.37 -7.04 -57.36
N ALA A 449 -17.51 -5.89 -57.96
CA ALA A 449 -18.34 -5.66 -59.13
C ALA A 449 -17.42 -5.36 -60.32
#